data_71ebacbb7f1a4a1ed83284f32080dadc
#
_entry.id   71ebacbb7f1a4a1ed83284f32080dadc
#
_cell.length_a   1.000
_cell.length_b   1.000
_cell.length_c   1.000
_cell.angle_alpha   90.00
_cell.angle_beta   90.00
_cell.angle_gamma   90.00
#
_symmetry.space_group_name_H-M   'P 1'
#
loop_
_entity.id
_entity.type
_entity.pdbx_description
1 polymer ?
#
loop_
_entity_poly.entity_id
_entity_poly.type
_entity_poly.pdbx_seq_one_letter_code
_entity_poly.pdbx_strand_id
1 'polypeptide(L)'
;MIDLFTGMMEKHPEVRVFIIYLDNARYHHAVLVREWVERVRREEGVEFRLEFLPAYSPNLNLIERLWRFLRKEALQRWHETFEAMESAVAGVLDHLEKYRKELQSLLSERFRLVPERPTYVIV
;
A
#
# COMPACT_ATOMS: atom_id res chain seq x y z
N MET A 1 10.38 -1.92 5.81
CA MET A 1 10.30 -1.59 4.38
C MET A 1 11.10 -2.56 3.50
N ILE A 2 12.37 -2.75 3.74
CA ILE A 2 13.23 -3.70 2.98
C ILE A 2 12.63 -5.12 2.99
N ASP A 3 12.19 -5.61 4.14
CA ASP A 3 11.57 -6.94 4.25
C ASP A 3 10.28 -7.04 3.42
N LEU A 4 9.51 -5.96 3.35
CA LEU A 4 8.33 -5.90 2.50
C LEU A 4 8.71 -6.02 1.02
N PHE A 5 9.71 -5.27 0.59
CA PHE A 5 10.18 -5.31 -0.80
C PHE A 5 10.77 -6.68 -1.17
N THR A 6 11.52 -7.29 -0.26
CA THR A 6 12.03 -8.66 -0.42
C THR A 6 10.87 -9.65 -0.59
N GLY A 7 9.85 -9.56 0.26
CA GLY A 7 8.66 -10.39 0.13
C GLY A 7 7.89 -10.19 -1.18
N MET A 8 7.87 -8.97 -1.71
CA MET A 8 7.26 -8.69 -3.02
C MET A 8 8.04 -9.37 -4.15
N MET A 9 9.37 -9.33 -4.13
CA MET A 9 10.22 -10.03 -5.10
C MET A 9 10.01 -11.54 -5.05
N GLU A 10 9.93 -12.12 -3.86
CA GLU A 10 9.70 -13.55 -3.66
C GLU A 10 8.35 -14.02 -4.19
N LYS A 11 7.31 -13.21 -3.99
CA LYS A 11 5.95 -13.51 -4.49
C LYS A 11 5.79 -13.32 -6.00
N HIS A 12 6.60 -12.45 -6.58
CA HIS A 12 6.51 -12.07 -7.98
C HIS A 12 7.87 -12.16 -8.68
N PRO A 13 8.45 -13.35 -8.80
CA PRO A 13 9.78 -13.53 -9.36
C PRO A 13 9.91 -13.15 -10.83
N GLU A 14 8.80 -13.06 -11.54
CA GLU A 14 8.71 -12.63 -12.94
C GLU A 14 8.79 -11.11 -13.13
N VAL A 15 8.51 -10.34 -12.05
CA VAL A 15 8.46 -8.88 -12.11
C VAL A 15 9.87 -8.29 -12.01
N ARG A 16 10.21 -7.39 -12.94
CA ARG A 16 11.51 -6.71 -12.98
C ARG A 16 11.46 -5.25 -12.55
N VAL A 17 10.28 -4.66 -12.55
CA VAL A 17 10.09 -3.25 -12.13
C VAL A 17 8.92 -3.18 -11.17
N PHE A 18 9.19 -2.73 -9.96
CA PHE A 18 8.16 -2.40 -8.96
C PHE A 18 8.05 -0.88 -8.83
N ILE A 19 6.85 -0.36 -9.00
CA ILE A 19 6.56 1.05 -8.78
C ILE A 19 5.80 1.15 -7.46
N ILE A 20 6.41 1.78 -6.46
CA ILE A 20 5.89 1.85 -5.10
C ILE A 20 5.51 3.30 -4.79
N TYR A 21 4.23 3.54 -4.59
CA TYR A 21 3.73 4.85 -4.13
C TYR A 21 3.76 4.91 -2.61
N LEU A 22 4.42 5.91 -2.08
CA LEU A 22 4.67 6.08 -0.65
C LEU A 22 4.21 7.46 -0.19
N ASP A 23 3.77 7.53 1.05
CA ASP A 23 3.64 8.83 1.69
C ASP A 23 5.03 9.48 1.90
N ASN A 24 5.06 10.76 2.24
CA ASN A 24 6.31 11.48 2.38
C ASN A 24 6.94 11.36 3.79
N ALA A 25 6.80 10.22 4.44
CA ALA A 25 7.41 9.96 5.74
C ALA A 25 8.94 9.88 5.65
N ARG A 26 9.63 10.44 6.64
CA ARG A 26 11.10 10.54 6.62
C ARG A 26 11.81 9.20 6.50
N TYR A 27 11.27 8.14 7.11
CA TYR A 27 11.88 6.80 7.06
C TYR A 27 11.84 6.17 5.66
N HIS A 28 10.94 6.63 4.78
CA HIS A 28 10.92 6.20 3.39
C HIS A 28 12.11 6.74 2.58
N HIS A 29 12.71 7.84 3.05
CA HIS A 29 13.90 8.45 2.46
C HIS A 29 15.21 7.98 3.10
N ALA A 30 15.16 6.97 3.96
CA ALA A 30 16.35 6.49 4.66
C ALA A 30 17.44 6.03 3.68
N VAL A 31 18.68 6.37 4.02
CA VAL A 31 19.87 5.99 3.22
C VAL A 31 19.91 4.48 2.99
N LEU A 32 19.61 3.67 4.02
CA LEU A 32 19.58 2.21 3.94
C LEU A 32 18.62 1.71 2.86
N VAL A 33 17.46 2.33 2.71
CA VAL A 33 16.47 1.95 1.67
C VAL A 33 17.03 2.23 0.29
N ARG A 34 17.62 3.41 0.08
CA ARG A 34 18.22 3.79 -1.20
C ARG A 34 19.40 2.89 -1.57
N GLU A 35 20.28 2.60 -0.63
CA GLU A 35 21.42 1.70 -0.82
C GLU A 35 20.94 0.28 -1.17
N TRP A 36 19.92 -0.21 -0.50
CA TRP A 36 19.32 -1.51 -0.79
C TRP A 36 18.71 -1.56 -2.19
N VAL A 37 17.94 -0.56 -2.59
CA VAL A 37 17.35 -0.45 -3.94
C VAL A 37 18.42 -0.46 -5.03
N GLU A 38 19.48 0.30 -4.86
CA GLU A 38 20.61 0.33 -5.80
C GLU A 38 21.35 -1.00 -5.87
N ARG A 39 21.55 -1.66 -4.73
CA ARG A 39 22.19 -2.98 -4.68
C ARG A 39 21.37 -4.02 -5.42
N VAL A 40 20.07 -4.12 -5.15
CA VAL A 40 19.16 -5.07 -5.80
C VAL A 40 19.10 -4.83 -7.30
N ARG A 41 19.09 -3.60 -7.73
CA ARG A 41 19.14 -3.24 -9.15
C ARG A 41 20.41 -3.76 -9.81
N ARG A 42 21.57 -3.61 -9.18
CA ARG A 42 22.87 -4.07 -9.72
C ARG A 42 23.03 -5.58 -9.70
N GLU A 43 22.64 -6.22 -8.58
CA GLU A 43 22.91 -7.64 -8.34
C GLU A 43 21.83 -8.55 -8.93
N GLU A 44 20.57 -8.13 -8.90
CA GLU A 44 19.42 -8.98 -9.26
C GLU A 44 18.66 -8.47 -10.50
N GLY A 45 18.98 -7.28 -10.98
CA GLY A 45 18.33 -6.70 -12.14
C GLY A 45 16.86 -6.31 -11.90
N VAL A 46 16.48 -6.12 -10.64
CA VAL A 46 15.13 -5.70 -10.22
C VAL A 46 15.16 -4.24 -9.82
N GLU A 47 14.31 -3.44 -10.43
CA GLU A 47 14.20 -2.00 -10.18
C GLU A 47 13.02 -1.71 -9.24
N PHE A 48 13.29 -0.96 -8.18
CA PHE A 48 12.26 -0.35 -7.34
C PHE A 48 12.21 1.16 -7.59
N ARG A 49 11.11 1.63 -8.17
CA ARG A 49 10.82 3.06 -8.32
C ARG A 49 9.96 3.52 -7.17
N LEU A 50 10.51 4.37 -6.33
CA LEU A 50 9.80 4.93 -5.18
C LEU A 50 9.22 6.28 -5.58
N GLU A 51 7.90 6.34 -5.70
CA GLU A 51 7.15 7.54 -6.05
C GLU A 51 6.48 8.11 -4.80
N PHE A 52 6.86 9.31 -4.42
CA PHE A 52 6.35 9.94 -3.21
C PHE A 52 5.10 10.75 -3.49
N LEU A 53 4.06 10.49 -2.70
CA LEU A 53 2.82 11.24 -2.76
C LEU A 53 3.06 12.69 -2.30
N PRO A 54 2.31 13.67 -2.84
CA PRO A 54 2.40 15.04 -2.38
C PRO A 54 2.16 15.16 -0.87
N ALA A 55 2.86 16.08 -0.23
CA ALA A 55 2.64 16.37 1.18
C ALA A 55 1.18 16.76 1.44
N TYR A 56 0.67 16.38 2.60
CA TYR A 56 -0.71 16.69 3.05
C TYR A 56 -1.83 16.20 2.11
N SER A 57 -1.60 15.12 1.39
CA SER A 57 -2.57 14.52 0.47
C SER A 57 -2.97 13.08 0.88
N PRO A 58 -3.50 12.86 2.09
CA PRO A 58 -3.84 11.52 2.58
C PRO A 58 -4.92 10.84 1.74
N ASN A 59 -5.78 11.61 1.07
CA ASN A 59 -6.82 11.10 0.19
C ASN A 59 -6.26 10.40 -1.07
N LEU A 60 -5.02 10.65 -1.43
CA LEU A 60 -4.31 9.98 -2.53
C LEU A 60 -3.73 8.63 -2.10
N ASN A 61 -3.61 8.39 -0.81
CA ASN A 61 -3.08 7.14 -0.28
C ASN A 61 -4.21 6.12 -0.11
N LEU A 62 -4.23 5.10 -0.96
CA LEU A 62 -5.27 4.08 -0.95
C LEU A 62 -5.29 3.26 0.35
N ILE A 63 -4.15 3.12 1.02
CA ILE A 63 -4.07 2.40 2.30
C ILE A 63 -4.91 3.09 3.39
N GLU A 64 -4.99 4.41 3.38
CA GLU A 64 -5.83 5.15 4.33
C GLU A 64 -7.33 4.84 4.13
N ARG A 65 -7.74 4.59 2.90
CA ARG A 65 -9.10 4.16 2.58
C ARG A 65 -9.37 2.75 3.08
N LEU A 66 -8.40 1.85 2.91
CA LEU A 66 -8.49 0.49 3.45
C LEU A 66 -8.57 0.50 4.98
N TRP A 67 -7.75 1.31 5.67
CA TRP A 67 -7.83 1.47 7.12
C TRP A 67 -9.18 1.97 7.59
N ARG A 68 -9.78 2.89 6.86
CA ARG A 68 -11.12 3.41 7.14
C ARG A 68 -12.17 2.31 7.01
N PHE A 69 -12.06 1.48 5.99
CA PHE A 69 -12.92 0.31 5.79
C PHE A 69 -12.76 -0.70 6.94
N LEU A 70 -11.54 -1.10 7.28
CA LEU A 70 -11.28 -2.04 8.38
C LEU A 70 -11.78 -1.50 9.73
N ARG A 71 -11.63 -0.22 9.97
CA ARG A 71 -12.17 0.43 11.17
C ARG A 71 -13.68 0.28 11.23
N LYS A 72 -14.37 0.53 10.15
CA LYS A 72 -15.82 0.36 10.06
C LYS A 72 -16.25 -1.09 10.28
N GLU A 73 -15.61 -2.05 9.65
CA GLU A 73 -16.04 -3.45 9.66
C GLU A 73 -15.64 -4.21 10.92
N ALA A 74 -14.49 -3.92 11.50
CA ALA A 74 -13.93 -4.68 12.60
C ALA A 74 -13.70 -3.89 13.89
N LEU A 75 -13.29 -2.62 13.82
CA LEU A 75 -12.80 -1.87 14.97
C LEU A 75 -13.84 -0.98 15.64
N GLN A 76 -14.97 -0.66 15.00
CA GLN A 76 -16.05 0.13 15.61
C GLN A 76 -16.92 -0.69 16.56
N ARG A 77 -16.77 -1.99 16.58
CA ARG A 77 -17.47 -2.88 17.51
C ARG A 77 -16.71 -2.98 18.81
N TRP A 78 -17.45 -3.15 19.91
CA TRP A 78 -16.83 -3.48 21.18
C TRP A 78 -16.25 -4.91 21.15
N HIS A 79 -15.04 -5.07 21.65
CA HIS A 79 -14.36 -6.35 21.81
C HIS A 79 -13.95 -6.54 23.27
N GLU A 80 -14.23 -7.73 23.82
CA GLU A 80 -13.88 -8.04 25.21
C GLU A 80 -12.37 -8.06 25.46
N THR A 81 -11.61 -8.54 24.46
CA THR A 81 -10.18 -8.69 24.56
C THR A 81 -9.48 -8.17 23.30
N PHE A 82 -8.18 -7.91 23.42
CA PHE A 82 -7.36 -7.53 22.29
C PHE A 82 -7.30 -8.65 21.23
N GLU A 83 -7.22 -9.91 21.67
CA GLU A 83 -7.22 -11.08 20.80
C GLU A 83 -8.53 -11.21 20.01
N ALA A 84 -9.66 -10.87 20.62
CA ALA A 84 -10.95 -10.84 19.91
C ALA A 84 -10.97 -9.77 18.82
N MET A 85 -10.38 -8.61 19.08
CA MET A 85 -10.23 -7.54 18.11
C MET A 85 -9.31 -7.96 16.96
N GLU A 86 -8.14 -8.55 17.25
CA GLU A 86 -7.23 -9.08 16.23
C GLU A 86 -7.92 -10.13 15.35
N SER A 87 -8.68 -11.03 15.95
CA SER A 87 -9.43 -12.07 15.23
C SER A 87 -10.49 -11.46 14.32
N ALA A 88 -11.16 -10.38 14.74
CA ALA A 88 -12.14 -9.68 13.93
C ALA A 88 -11.48 -9.02 12.70
N VAL A 89 -10.33 -8.40 12.86
CA VAL A 89 -9.55 -7.81 11.75
C VAL A 89 -9.06 -8.90 10.81
N ALA A 90 -8.48 -9.97 11.33
CA ALA A 90 -8.02 -11.12 10.55
C ALA A 90 -9.18 -11.75 9.76
N GLY A 91 -10.34 -11.90 10.38
CA GLY A 91 -11.55 -12.42 9.73
C GLY A 91 -11.99 -11.58 8.54
N VAL A 92 -11.93 -10.25 8.63
CA VAL A 92 -12.23 -9.36 7.50
C VAL A 92 -11.18 -9.51 6.39
N LEU A 93 -9.90 -9.55 6.74
CA LEU A 93 -8.81 -9.68 5.78
C LEU A 93 -8.81 -11.04 5.05
N ASP A 94 -9.16 -12.11 5.75
CA ASP A 94 -9.23 -13.47 5.18
C ASP A 94 -10.44 -13.66 4.25
N HIS A 95 -11.46 -12.83 4.39
CA HIS A 95 -12.71 -12.90 3.62
C HIS A 95 -12.96 -11.65 2.76
N LEU A 96 -11.91 -11.05 2.21
CA LEU A 96 -12.02 -9.84 1.39
C LEU A 96 -12.91 -10.00 0.15
N GLU A 97 -13.04 -11.20 -0.38
CA GLU A 97 -13.93 -11.47 -1.51
C GLU A 97 -15.40 -11.10 -1.21
N LYS A 98 -15.84 -11.27 0.03
CA LYS A 98 -17.17 -10.84 0.49
C LYS A 98 -17.41 -9.33 0.28
N TYR A 99 -16.35 -8.54 0.37
CA TYR A 99 -16.37 -7.08 0.28
C TYR A 99 -15.86 -6.56 -1.08
N ARG A 100 -15.70 -7.44 -2.04
CA ARG A 100 -15.05 -7.12 -3.33
C ARG A 100 -15.61 -5.89 -4.01
N LYS A 101 -16.95 -5.78 -4.13
CA LYS A 101 -17.59 -4.63 -4.78
C LYS A 101 -17.35 -3.33 -4.03
N GLU A 102 -17.46 -3.37 -2.71
CA GLU A 102 -17.22 -2.20 -1.85
C GLU A 102 -15.76 -1.76 -1.94
N LEU A 103 -14.82 -2.68 -1.86
CA LEU A 103 -13.39 -2.40 -1.97
C LEU A 103 -13.00 -1.90 -3.36
N GLN A 104 -13.54 -2.46 -4.42
CA GLN A 104 -13.30 -1.97 -5.78
C GLN A 104 -13.77 -0.52 -5.93
N SER A 105 -14.92 -0.17 -5.37
CA SER A 105 -15.41 1.20 -5.39
C SER A 105 -14.54 2.14 -4.53
N LEU A 106 -14.15 1.68 -3.36
CA LEU A 106 -13.41 2.48 -2.39
C LEU A 106 -11.95 2.72 -2.79
N LEU A 107 -11.31 1.71 -3.37
CA LEU A 107 -9.91 1.72 -3.79
C LEU A 107 -9.73 2.13 -5.25
N SER A 108 -10.81 2.38 -5.98
CA SER A 108 -10.73 2.91 -7.34
C SER A 108 -10.40 4.39 -7.32
N GLU A 109 -9.60 4.79 -8.31
CA GLU A 109 -9.28 6.19 -8.51
C GLU A 109 -10.41 6.89 -9.24
N ARG A 110 -11.14 7.73 -8.53
CA ARG A 110 -12.11 8.66 -9.12
C ARG A 110 -11.63 10.09 -8.96
N PHE A 111 -10.36 10.32 -9.32
CA PHE A 111 -9.83 11.67 -9.34
C PHE A 111 -10.30 12.36 -10.62
N ARG A 112 -10.82 13.58 -10.49
CA ARG A 112 -10.98 14.46 -11.63
C ARG A 112 -9.57 14.86 -12.08
N LEU A 113 -9.11 14.29 -13.17
CA LEU A 113 -7.86 14.71 -13.80
C LEU A 113 -8.02 16.14 -14.28
N VAL A 114 -7.19 17.02 -13.78
CA VAL A 114 -7.02 18.34 -14.39
C VAL A 114 -6.29 18.07 -15.71
N PRO A 115 -6.79 18.57 -16.86
CA PRO A 115 -6.28 18.18 -18.18
C PRO A 115 -4.80 18.40 -18.46
N GLU A 116 -4.12 19.16 -17.62
CA GLU A 116 -2.71 19.55 -17.81
C GLU A 116 -1.72 18.79 -16.91
N ARG A 117 -2.15 17.75 -16.19
CA ARG A 117 -1.25 16.96 -15.36
C ARG A 117 -1.08 15.54 -15.90
N PRO A 118 0.13 14.97 -15.82
CA PRO A 118 0.36 13.61 -16.25
C PRO A 118 -0.55 12.63 -15.51
N THR A 119 -1.05 11.64 -16.23
CA THR A 119 -1.89 10.59 -15.67
C THR A 119 -1.03 9.70 -14.78
N TYR A 120 -1.35 9.63 -13.49
CA TYR A 120 -0.73 8.68 -12.57
C TYR A 120 -1.64 7.49 -12.39
N VAL A 121 -1.11 6.30 -12.59
CA VAL A 121 -1.76 5.06 -12.17
C VAL A 121 -1.20 4.72 -10.80
N ILE A 122 -2.04 4.77 -9.77
CA ILE A 122 -1.69 4.37 -8.40
C ILE A 122 -2.14 2.92 -8.25
N VAL A 123 -1.22 2.05 -8.04
CA VAL A 123 -1.48 0.64 -7.75
C VAL A 123 -1.40 0.39 -6.26
#